data_030d8d10814dadcfd8ea69a52110eda5
#
_entry.id   030d8d10814dadcfd8ea69a52110eda5
#
_cell.length_a   1.000
_cell.length_b   1.000
_cell.length_c   1.000
_cell.angle_alpha   90.00
_cell.angle_beta   90.00
_cell.angle_gamma   90.00
#
_symmetry.space_group_name_H-M   'P 1'
#
loop_
_entity.id
_entity.type
_entity.pdbx_description
1 polymer ?
#
loop_
_entity_poly.entity_id
_entity_poly.type
_entity_poly.pdbx_seq_one_letter_code
_entity_poly.pdbx_strand_id
1 'polypeptide(L)'
;MAKKKSKAEALLYAPENGHQRIDAAEEKSCETYCKGYKNFLDAGKTERECVREAVALAEKAGFRAYVRGAALKAGDKVYRVNRGKAVFLAVIGSESLE
;
A
#
# COMPACT_ATOMS: atom_id res chain seq x y z
N MET A 1 25.14 -21.53 18.91
CA MET A 1 25.58 -22.00 17.58
C MET A 1 24.38 -22.50 16.80
N ALA A 2 24.07 -21.87 15.66
CA ALA A 2 23.02 -22.35 14.79
C ALA A 2 23.42 -23.70 14.20
N LYS A 3 22.62 -24.73 14.40
CA LYS A 3 22.81 -26.08 13.84
C LYS A 3 22.72 -25.96 12.30
N LYS A 4 23.78 -26.33 11.59
CA LYS A 4 23.81 -26.34 10.12
C LYS A 4 22.73 -27.31 9.65
N LYS A 5 21.67 -26.81 8.98
CA LYS A 5 20.62 -27.64 8.42
C LYS A 5 21.20 -28.65 7.42
N SER A 6 20.75 -29.88 7.46
CA SER A 6 21.13 -30.90 6.48
C SER A 6 20.60 -30.53 5.08
N LYS A 7 21.18 -31.09 4.01
CA LYS A 7 20.68 -30.86 2.64
C LYS A 7 19.20 -31.27 2.48
N ALA A 8 18.78 -32.33 3.17
CA ALA A 8 17.39 -32.79 3.16
C ALA A 8 16.46 -31.78 3.85
N GLU A 9 16.86 -31.25 5.01
CA GLU A 9 16.09 -30.21 5.72
C GLU A 9 15.97 -28.90 4.94
N ALA A 10 16.95 -28.56 4.10
CA ALA A 10 16.91 -27.39 3.24
C ALA A 10 15.89 -27.52 2.09
N LEU A 11 15.52 -28.73 1.72
CA LEU A 11 14.51 -29.01 0.69
C LEU A 11 13.08 -29.05 1.23
N LEU A 12 12.92 -29.07 2.56
CA LEU A 12 11.59 -29.05 3.18
C LEU A 12 11.04 -27.62 3.19
N TYR A 13 9.82 -27.45 2.70
CA TYR A 13 9.09 -26.20 2.84
C TYR A 13 8.64 -26.07 4.30
N ALA A 14 9.27 -25.17 5.02
CA ALA A 14 8.94 -24.83 6.41
C ALA A 14 8.56 -23.35 6.49
N PRO A 15 7.29 -22.99 6.28
CA PRO A 15 6.86 -21.60 6.38
C PRO A 15 6.98 -21.11 7.81
N GLU A 16 7.62 -19.96 7.99
CA GLU A 16 7.68 -19.26 9.27
C GLU A 16 6.60 -18.20 9.35
N ASN A 17 5.96 -18.06 10.50
CA ASN A 17 5.04 -16.98 10.77
C ASN A 17 5.80 -15.65 10.70
N GLY A 18 5.20 -14.63 10.06
CA GLY A 18 5.80 -13.30 9.94
C GLY A 18 6.23 -12.70 11.28
N HIS A 19 5.45 -12.88 12.34
CA HIS A 19 5.80 -12.44 13.68
C HIS A 19 7.08 -13.05 14.26
N GLN A 20 7.47 -14.22 13.81
CA GLN A 20 8.71 -14.87 14.25
C GLN A 20 9.96 -14.30 13.56
N ARG A 21 9.77 -13.51 12.50
CA ARG A 21 10.84 -12.94 11.67
C ARG A 21 11.06 -11.46 11.89
N ILE A 22 10.12 -10.78 12.54
CA ILE A 22 10.21 -9.34 12.82
C ILE A 22 10.85 -9.09 14.18
N ASP A 23 11.54 -7.96 14.28
CA ASP A 23 12.08 -7.47 15.54
C ASP A 23 11.10 -6.51 16.25
N ALA A 24 11.46 -6.06 17.45
CA ALA A 24 10.63 -5.16 18.23
C ALA A 24 10.39 -3.79 17.56
N ALA A 25 11.31 -3.32 16.72
CA ALA A 25 11.14 -2.07 15.99
C ALA A 25 10.13 -2.23 14.87
N GLU A 26 10.17 -3.34 14.15
CA GLU A 26 9.19 -3.69 13.11
C GLU A 26 7.81 -3.92 13.72
N GLU A 27 7.71 -4.60 14.87
CA GLU A 27 6.45 -4.79 15.59
C GLU A 27 5.81 -3.44 15.94
N LYS A 28 6.59 -2.50 16.48
CA LYS A 28 6.14 -1.15 16.79
C LYS A 28 5.69 -0.39 15.53
N SER A 29 6.38 -0.59 14.43
CA SER A 29 6.01 -0.02 13.12
C SER A 29 4.67 -0.58 12.63
N CYS A 30 4.44 -1.88 12.78
CA CYS A 30 3.17 -2.53 12.47
C CYS A 30 2.02 -1.95 13.32
N GLU A 31 2.22 -1.78 14.62
CA GLU A 31 1.22 -1.18 15.51
C GLU A 31 0.88 0.26 15.11
N THR A 32 1.87 1.05 14.72
CA THR A 32 1.66 2.42 14.23
C THR A 32 0.86 2.42 12.93
N TYR A 33 1.19 1.54 11.99
CA TYR A 33 0.43 1.36 10.76
C TYR A 33 -1.02 0.95 11.03
N CYS A 34 -1.24 0.00 11.93
CA CYS A 34 -2.57 -0.47 12.31
C CYS A 34 -3.44 0.63 12.93
N LYS A 35 -2.88 1.57 13.67
CA LYS A 35 -3.62 2.74 14.17
C LYS A 35 -4.15 3.60 13.03
N GLY A 36 -3.32 3.89 12.03
CA GLY A 36 -3.74 4.62 10.82
C GLY A 36 -4.83 3.87 10.06
N TYR A 37 -4.70 2.56 9.92
CA TYR A 37 -5.70 1.72 9.27
C TYR A 37 -7.04 1.70 10.01
N LYS A 38 -7.03 1.61 11.33
CA LYS A 38 -8.25 1.70 12.15
C LYS A 38 -8.94 3.05 11.98
N ASN A 39 -8.19 4.15 11.95
CA ASN A 39 -8.74 5.48 11.69
C ASN A 39 -9.41 5.56 10.32
N PHE A 40 -8.80 4.97 9.29
CA PHE A 40 -9.41 4.87 7.96
C PHE A 40 -10.73 4.09 8.00
N LEU A 41 -10.77 2.95 8.68
CA LEU A 41 -11.99 2.14 8.83
C LEU A 41 -13.09 2.88 9.60
N ASP A 42 -12.72 3.65 10.61
CA ASP A 42 -13.67 4.43 11.40
C ASP A 42 -14.28 5.58 10.60
N ALA A 43 -13.52 6.21 9.71
CA ALA A 43 -13.99 7.29 8.85
C ALA A 43 -14.72 6.78 7.59
N GLY A 44 -14.35 5.61 7.07
CA GLY A 44 -14.86 5.03 5.83
C GLY A 44 -15.85 3.90 6.06
N LYS A 45 -17.11 4.21 6.34
CA LYS A 45 -18.18 3.20 6.56
C LYS A 45 -18.94 2.82 5.28
N THR A 46 -18.94 3.69 4.28
CA THR A 46 -19.56 3.49 2.98
C THR A 46 -18.54 3.65 1.86
N GLU A 47 -18.89 3.21 0.65
CA GLU A 47 -18.01 3.37 -0.51
C GLU A 47 -17.66 4.84 -0.78
N ARG A 48 -18.59 5.77 -0.60
CA ARG A 48 -18.35 7.20 -0.82
C ARG A 48 -17.44 7.79 0.24
N GLU A 49 -17.60 7.39 1.48
CA GLU A 49 -16.72 7.79 2.58
C GLU A 49 -15.31 7.22 2.40
N CYS A 50 -15.18 5.94 2.01
CA CYS A 50 -13.89 5.32 1.70
C CYS A 50 -13.16 6.06 0.58
N VAL A 51 -13.85 6.43 -0.49
CA VAL A 51 -13.26 7.21 -1.59
C VAL A 51 -12.78 8.57 -1.10
N ARG A 52 -13.56 9.27 -0.30
CA ARG A 52 -13.18 10.57 0.27
C ARG A 52 -11.92 10.46 1.14
N GLU A 53 -11.88 9.48 2.04
CA GLU A 53 -10.71 9.24 2.89
C GLU A 53 -9.48 8.83 2.07
N ALA A 54 -9.65 7.97 1.07
CA ALA A 54 -8.57 7.56 0.17
C ALA A 54 -7.99 8.75 -0.61
N VAL A 55 -8.85 9.64 -1.12
CA VAL A 55 -8.41 10.88 -1.80
C VAL A 55 -7.64 11.78 -0.85
N ALA A 56 -8.13 11.98 0.38
CA ALA A 56 -7.44 12.80 1.37
C ALA A 56 -6.04 12.26 1.71
N LEU A 57 -5.90 10.94 1.84
CA LEU A 57 -4.59 10.29 2.05
C LEU A 57 -3.69 10.41 0.82
N ALA A 58 -4.25 10.25 -0.37
CA ALA A 58 -3.52 10.37 -1.64
C ALA A 58 -2.96 11.79 -1.82
N GLU A 59 -3.76 12.83 -1.57
CA GLU A 59 -3.32 14.24 -1.66
C GLU A 59 -2.20 14.54 -0.67
N LYS A 60 -2.27 14.03 0.56
CA LYS A 60 -1.18 14.12 1.54
C LYS A 60 0.10 13.43 1.06
N ALA A 61 -0.02 12.37 0.27
CA ALA A 61 1.11 11.65 -0.32
C ALA A 61 1.60 12.25 -1.65
N GLY A 62 1.07 13.41 -2.06
CA GLY A 62 1.50 14.14 -3.25
C GLY A 62 0.80 13.72 -4.55
N PHE A 63 -0.30 12.97 -4.47
CA PHE A 63 -1.14 12.70 -5.62
C PHE A 63 -2.01 13.92 -5.95
N ARG A 64 -2.26 14.12 -7.23
CA ARG A 64 -3.16 15.17 -7.74
C ARG A 64 -4.25 14.57 -8.61
N ALA A 65 -5.38 15.25 -8.70
CA ALA A 65 -6.46 14.83 -9.59
C ALA A 65 -5.98 14.81 -11.06
N TYR A 66 -6.24 13.72 -11.74
CA TYR A 66 -5.97 13.60 -13.17
C TYR A 66 -6.94 14.46 -13.99
N VAL A 67 -6.40 15.27 -14.88
CA VAL A 67 -7.17 16.01 -15.86
C VAL A 67 -7.02 15.36 -17.21
N ARG A 68 -8.14 15.00 -17.85
CA ARG A 68 -8.13 14.35 -19.16
C ARG A 68 -7.43 15.23 -20.21
N GLY A 69 -6.50 14.65 -20.95
CA GLY A 69 -5.69 15.35 -21.94
C GLY A 69 -4.45 16.05 -21.41
N ALA A 70 -4.26 16.10 -20.07
CA ALA A 70 -3.02 16.61 -19.50
C ALA A 70 -1.86 15.64 -19.77
N ALA A 71 -0.71 16.19 -20.15
CA ALA A 71 0.50 15.41 -20.33
C ALA A 71 0.99 14.87 -18.97
N LEU A 72 1.35 13.60 -18.94
CA LEU A 72 1.94 12.92 -17.78
C LEU A 72 3.41 12.59 -18.07
N LYS A 73 4.23 12.62 -17.05
CA LYS A 73 5.65 12.25 -17.11
C LYS A 73 5.96 11.21 -16.04
N ALA A 74 7.07 10.50 -16.21
CA ALA A 74 7.54 9.53 -15.24
C ALA A 74 7.64 10.14 -13.83
N GLY A 75 7.12 9.42 -12.83
CA GLY A 75 7.08 9.85 -11.44
C GLY A 75 5.84 10.67 -11.06
N ASP A 76 5.02 11.10 -12.00
CA ASP A 76 3.75 11.78 -11.68
C ASP A 76 2.83 10.86 -10.89
N LYS A 77 2.23 11.42 -9.85
CA LYS A 77 1.25 10.75 -8.99
C LYS A 77 -0.12 11.35 -9.24
N VAL A 78 -1.03 10.56 -9.77
CA VAL A 78 -2.36 11.01 -10.13
C VAL A 78 -3.44 10.10 -9.57
N TYR A 79 -4.62 10.66 -9.32
CA TYR A 79 -5.80 9.90 -8.97
C TYR A 79 -7.00 10.33 -9.80
N ARG A 80 -7.96 9.44 -9.94
CA ARG A 80 -9.25 9.74 -10.53
C ARG A 80 -10.36 9.07 -9.75
N VAL A 81 -11.41 9.83 -9.45
CA VAL A 81 -12.63 9.35 -8.81
C VAL A 81 -13.64 8.99 -9.89
N ASN A 82 -14.26 7.82 -9.75
CA ASN A 82 -15.35 7.38 -10.61
C ASN A 82 -16.65 7.39 -9.83
N ARG A 83 -17.54 8.33 -10.19
CA ARG A 83 -18.90 8.49 -9.64
C ARG A 83 -18.96 8.62 -8.12
N GLY A 84 -17.88 9.00 -7.46
CA GLY A 84 -17.78 9.07 -6.00
C GLY A 84 -17.78 7.72 -5.28
N LYS A 85 -17.72 6.60 -6.00
CA LYS A 85 -17.82 5.24 -5.46
C LYS A 85 -16.56 4.39 -5.66
N ALA A 86 -15.68 4.82 -6.53
CA ALA A 86 -14.39 4.18 -6.75
C ALA A 86 -13.31 5.25 -6.94
N VAL A 87 -12.09 4.94 -6.57
CA VAL A 87 -10.91 5.77 -6.80
C VAL A 87 -9.82 4.93 -7.42
N PHE A 88 -9.13 5.51 -8.38
CA PHE A 88 -7.97 4.94 -9.04
C PHE A 88 -6.76 5.83 -8.75
N LEU A 89 -5.67 5.25 -8.29
CA LEU A 89 -4.40 5.94 -8.08
C LEU A 89 -3.34 5.33 -9.00
N ALA A 90 -2.50 6.17 -9.59
CA ALA A 90 -1.40 5.73 -10.43
C ALA A 90 -0.14 6.53 -10.15
N VAL A 91 0.99 5.85 -10.18
CA VAL A 91 2.32 6.44 -10.30
C VAL A 91 2.82 6.12 -11.69
N ILE A 92 3.17 7.14 -12.45
CA ILE A 92 3.57 6.98 -13.86
C ILE A 92 4.99 6.43 -13.90
N GLY A 93 5.14 5.29 -14.58
CA GLY A 93 6.42 4.64 -14.81
C GLY A 93 7.29 5.36 -15.85
N SER A 94 8.51 4.89 -16.00
CA SER A 94 9.49 5.41 -16.98
C SER A 94 9.45 4.69 -18.33
N GLU A 95 8.82 3.52 -18.40
CA GLU A 95 8.75 2.70 -19.60
C GLU A 95 7.46 2.97 -20.39
N SER A 96 7.52 2.82 -21.72
CA SER A 96 6.33 2.88 -22.57
C SER A 96 5.40 1.70 -22.28
N LEU A 97 4.09 1.92 -22.47
CA LEU A 97 3.08 0.87 -22.40
C LEU A 97 2.87 0.16 -23.75
N GLU A 98 3.67 0.51 -24.76
CA GLU A 98 3.64 -0.11 -26.10
C GLU A 98 4.42 -1.41 -26.14
#